data_46c3f454ff08f1668c022046c862f43e
#
_entry.id   46c3f454ff08f1668c022046c862f43e
#
_cell.length_a   1.000
_cell.length_b   1.000
_cell.length_c   1.000
_cell.angle_alpha   90.00
_cell.angle_beta   90.00
_cell.angle_gamma   90.00
#
_symmetry.space_group_name_H-M   'P 1'
#
loop_
_entity.id
_entity.type
_entity.pdbx_description
1 polymer ?
#
loop_
_entity_poly.entity_id
_entity_poly.type
_entity_poly.pdbx_seq_one_letter_code
_entity_poly.pdbx_strand_id
1 'polypeptide(L)'
;TRGKQIQFVPFKGVYVIARQYEGKTVLTILNGTSKDAIMPITRYAEVLGSNSSAKDVVTENSVDISKDIKLQPRQSMIIEF
;
A
#
# COMPACT_ATOMS: atom_id res chain seq x y z
N THR A 1 -10.94 -15.36 13.04
CA THR A 1 -9.77 -14.76 12.41
C THR A 1 -9.09 -13.79 13.34
N ARG A 2 -7.82 -13.59 13.12
CA ARG A 2 -7.03 -12.76 13.99
C ARG A 2 -6.63 -11.43 13.38
N GLY A 3 -7.03 -11.18 12.20
CA GLY A 3 -6.67 -9.97 11.53
C GLY A 3 -7.87 -9.11 11.21
N LYS A 4 -7.60 -7.85 10.96
CA LYS A 4 -8.59 -6.92 10.46
C LYS A 4 -8.21 -6.59 9.03
N GLN A 5 -9.16 -6.72 8.12
CA GLN A 5 -8.94 -6.38 6.72
C GLN A 5 -9.72 -5.13 6.36
N ILE A 6 -9.03 -4.19 5.73
CA ILE A 6 -9.63 -2.97 5.26
C ILE A 6 -9.42 -2.90 3.76
N GLN A 7 -10.51 -2.79 3.02
CA GLN A 7 -10.45 -2.66 1.57
C GLN A 7 -10.85 -1.24 1.20
N PHE A 8 -9.96 -0.57 0.48
CA PHE A 8 -10.22 0.80 0.05
C PHE A 8 -10.92 0.81 -1.30
N VAL A 9 -11.71 1.84 -1.52
CA VAL A 9 -12.34 2.06 -2.82
C VAL A 9 -11.23 2.35 -3.84
N PRO A 10 -11.23 1.69 -5.00
CA PRO A 10 -10.21 1.93 -6.01
C PRO A 10 -10.14 3.41 -6.40
N PHE A 11 -8.93 3.91 -6.56
CA PHE A 11 -8.69 5.30 -6.92
C PHE A 11 -7.85 5.35 -8.18
N LYS A 12 -8.45 5.83 -9.27
CA LYS A 12 -7.77 5.92 -10.58
C LYS A 12 -7.10 4.60 -10.98
N GLY A 13 -7.80 3.51 -10.73
CA GLY A 13 -7.31 2.19 -11.11
C GLY A 13 -6.34 1.55 -10.13
N VAL A 14 -6.06 2.21 -9.01
CA VAL A 14 -5.18 1.65 -7.98
C VAL A 14 -6.04 0.99 -6.90
N TYR A 15 -5.76 -0.27 -6.64
CA TYR A 15 -6.47 -1.06 -5.64
C TYR A 15 -5.57 -1.25 -4.44
N VAL A 16 -6.11 -1.00 -3.25
CA VAL A 16 -5.34 -1.11 -2.00
C VAL A 16 -6.15 -1.92 -0.99
N ILE A 17 -5.52 -2.93 -0.43
CA ILE A 17 -6.10 -3.75 0.63
C ILE A 17 -5.13 -3.77 1.79
N ALA A 18 -5.59 -3.38 2.97
CA ALA A 18 -4.79 -3.39 4.17
C ALA A 18 -5.23 -4.54 5.08
N ARG A 19 -4.28 -5.26 5.63
CA ARG A 19 -4.55 -6.30 6.62
C ARG A 19 -3.70 -6.04 7.85
N GLN A 20 -4.37 -5.93 8.98
CA GLN A 20 -3.72 -5.62 10.26
C GLN A 20 -3.86 -6.80 11.21
N TYR A 21 -2.76 -7.26 11.77
CA TYR A 21 -2.78 -8.27 12.82
C TYR A 21 -1.45 -8.25 13.58
N GLU A 22 -1.54 -8.59 14.86
CA GLU A 22 -0.37 -8.70 15.73
C GLU A 22 0.54 -7.47 15.68
N GLY A 23 -0.06 -6.30 15.61
CA GLY A 23 0.70 -5.05 15.60
C GLY A 23 1.34 -4.70 14.28
N LYS A 24 1.12 -5.49 13.24
CA LYS A 24 1.70 -5.23 11.93
C LYS A 24 0.62 -4.95 10.91
N THR A 25 0.97 -4.16 9.93
CA THR A 25 0.09 -3.86 8.80
C THR A 25 0.74 -4.29 7.51
N VAL A 26 0.01 -5.07 6.72
CA VAL A 26 0.45 -5.47 5.38
C VAL A 26 -0.47 -4.81 4.38
N LEU A 27 0.12 -4.07 3.47
CA LEU A 27 -0.62 -3.33 2.45
C LEU A 27 -0.33 -3.93 1.09
N THR A 28 -1.39 -4.39 0.42
CA THR A 28 -1.29 -4.91 -0.94
C THR A 28 -1.79 -3.82 -1.88
N ILE A 29 -0.93 -3.40 -2.79
CA ILE A 29 -1.20 -2.30 -3.72
C ILE A 29 -1.11 -2.85 -5.14
N LEU A 30 -2.12 -2.59 -5.95
CA LEU A 30 -2.16 -3.07 -7.32
C LEU A 30 -2.55 -1.93 -8.25
N ASN A 31 -1.71 -1.67 -9.26
CA ASN A 31 -2.06 -0.79 -10.34
C ASN A 31 -2.74 -1.62 -11.43
N GLY A 32 -4.04 -1.50 -11.52
CA GLY A 32 -4.82 -2.24 -12.50
C GLY A 32 -4.90 -1.59 -13.88
N THR A 33 -4.14 -0.52 -14.10
CA THR A 33 -4.16 0.20 -15.37
C THR A 33 -2.94 -0.14 -16.21
N SER A 34 -3.01 0.22 -17.49
CA SER A 34 -1.88 0.05 -18.40
C SER A 34 -0.97 1.28 -18.44
N LYS A 35 -1.14 2.20 -17.50
CA LYS A 35 -0.35 3.42 -17.39
C LYS A 35 0.22 3.55 -16.00
N ASP A 36 1.21 4.43 -15.84
CA ASP A 36 1.71 4.76 -14.53
C ASP A 36 0.58 5.31 -13.66
N ALA A 37 0.61 4.98 -12.40
CA ALA A 37 -0.37 5.48 -11.45
C ALA A 37 0.33 5.95 -10.19
N ILE A 38 -0.36 6.77 -9.41
CA ILE A 38 0.17 7.29 -8.16
C ILE A 38 -0.81 6.93 -7.05
N MET A 39 -0.29 6.35 -5.98
CA MET A 39 -1.05 6.09 -4.77
C MET A 39 -0.83 7.28 -3.83
N PRO A 40 -1.82 8.16 -3.66
CA PRO A 40 -1.65 9.31 -2.78
C PRO A 40 -1.63 8.87 -1.32
N ILE A 41 -0.57 9.23 -0.62
CA ILE A 41 -0.40 8.82 0.77
C ILE A 41 -1.48 9.38 1.67
N THR A 42 -1.90 10.62 1.43
CA THR A 42 -2.90 11.26 2.28
C THR A 42 -4.24 10.52 2.28
N ARG A 43 -4.55 9.85 1.18
CA ARG A 43 -5.79 9.10 1.06
C ARG A 43 -5.79 7.86 1.98
N TYR A 44 -4.61 7.36 2.32
CA TYR A 44 -4.47 6.16 3.14
C TYR A 44 -3.84 6.46 4.50
N ALA A 45 -3.84 7.72 4.90
CA ALA A 45 -3.22 8.13 6.15
C ALA A 45 -3.81 7.43 7.37
N GLU A 46 -5.07 7.05 7.31
CA GLU A 46 -5.73 6.33 8.39
C GLU A 46 -5.03 5.01 8.70
N VAL A 47 -4.55 4.33 7.67
CA VAL A 47 -3.83 3.07 7.83
C VAL A 47 -2.34 3.29 8.05
N LEU A 48 -1.76 4.21 7.29
CA LEU A 48 -0.33 4.48 7.38
C LEU A 48 0.07 5.14 8.69
N GLY A 49 -0.82 5.92 9.28
CA GLY A 49 -0.56 6.59 10.54
C GLY A 49 0.64 7.51 10.45
N SER A 50 1.54 7.41 11.42
CA SER A 50 2.75 8.22 11.46
C SER A 50 3.95 7.51 10.85
N ASN A 51 3.76 6.37 10.22
CA ASN A 51 4.86 5.64 9.61
C ASN A 51 5.39 6.38 8.40
N SER A 52 6.70 6.41 8.24
CA SER A 52 7.35 7.07 7.11
C SER A 52 8.06 6.10 6.20
N SER A 53 8.19 4.84 6.60
CA SER A 53 8.84 3.83 5.79
C SER A 53 8.19 2.49 6.01
N ALA A 54 8.31 1.63 5.03
CA ALA A 54 7.79 0.27 5.08
C ALA A 54 8.78 -0.65 4.39
N LYS A 55 8.57 -1.94 4.53
CA LYS A 55 9.41 -2.93 3.89
C LYS A 55 8.62 -3.58 2.76
N ASP A 56 9.21 -3.65 1.58
CA ASP A 56 8.64 -4.41 0.48
C ASP A 56 8.86 -5.88 0.76
N VAL A 57 7.78 -6.62 0.91
CA VAL A 57 7.86 -8.03 1.32
C VAL A 57 8.50 -8.89 0.23
N VAL A 58 8.35 -8.51 -1.02
CA VAL A 58 8.87 -9.28 -2.15
C VAL A 58 10.36 -9.04 -2.37
N THR A 59 10.79 -7.78 -2.36
CA THR A 59 12.18 -7.42 -2.64
C THR A 59 13.00 -7.20 -1.39
N GLU A 60 12.35 -7.08 -0.24
CA GLU A 60 12.96 -6.79 1.06
C GLU A 60 13.63 -5.42 1.13
N ASN A 61 13.32 -4.55 0.19
CA ASN A 61 13.82 -3.18 0.19
C ASN A 61 12.94 -2.28 1.02
N SER A 62 13.53 -1.19 1.50
CA SER A 62 12.77 -0.14 2.19
C SER A 62 11.99 0.69 1.18
N VAL A 63 10.76 1.04 1.54
CA VAL A 63 9.90 1.88 0.72
C VAL A 63 9.56 3.12 1.52
N ASP A 64 9.72 4.29 0.91
CA ASP A 64 9.37 5.56 1.53
C ASP A 64 7.87 5.77 1.38
N ILE A 65 7.15 5.71 2.49
CA ILE A 65 5.70 5.93 2.51
C ILE A 65 5.33 7.29 3.06
N SER A 66 6.30 8.18 3.19
CA SER A 66 6.04 9.58 3.56
C SER A 66 5.66 10.43 2.36
N LYS A 67 5.76 9.88 1.17
CA LYS A 67 5.43 10.54 -0.09
C LYS A 67 4.52 9.63 -0.91
N ASP A 68 3.84 10.22 -1.88
CA ASP A 68 3.02 9.45 -2.79
C ASP A 68 3.85 8.35 -3.46
N ILE A 69 3.27 7.17 -3.60
CA ILE A 69 3.94 6.02 -4.17
C ILE A 69 3.61 5.94 -5.66
N LYS A 70 4.64 5.95 -6.49
CA LYS A 70 4.47 5.84 -7.94
C LYS A 70 4.50 4.38 -8.34
N LEU A 71 3.51 3.96 -9.10
CA LEU A 71 3.37 2.58 -9.58
C LEU A 71 3.51 2.55 -11.09
N GLN A 72 4.26 1.58 -11.58
CA GLN A 72 4.37 1.32 -13.01
C GLN A 72 3.12 0.61 -13.51
N PRO A 73 2.89 0.56 -14.83
CA PRO A 73 1.73 -0.14 -15.38
C PRO A 73 1.65 -1.56 -14.86
N ARG A 74 0.46 -1.94 -14.39
CA ARG A 74 0.19 -3.29 -13.91
C ARG A 74 1.09 -3.77 -12.78
N GLN A 75 1.78 -2.85 -12.10
CA GLN A 75 2.65 -3.21 -11.00
C GLN A 75 1.85 -3.56 -9.75
N SER A 76 2.26 -4.62 -9.07
CA SER A 76 1.74 -4.92 -7.75
C SER A 76 2.86 -4.75 -6.72
N MET A 77 2.49 -4.39 -5.50
CA MET A 77 3.45 -4.16 -4.44
C MET A 77 2.83 -4.60 -3.12
N ILE A 78 3.62 -5.29 -2.29
CA ILE A 78 3.19 -5.69 -0.97
C ILE A 78 4.18 -5.12 0.02
N ILE A 79 3.71 -4.26 0.92
CA ILE A 79 4.56 -3.61 1.90
C ILE A 79 4.06 -3.90 3.31
N GLU A 80 4.98 -3.90 4.25
CA GLU A 80 4.70 -4.21 5.65
C GLU A 80 5.30 -3.13 6.55
N PHE A 81 4.55 -2.74 7.56
CA PHE A 81 5.02 -1.78 8.56
C PHE A 81 4.33 -1.94 9.90
#